data_410554bc3e73eb9704a78432887e3278
#
_entry.id   410554bc3e73eb9704a78432887e3278
#
_cell.length_a   1.000
_cell.length_b   1.000
_cell.length_c   1.000
_cell.angle_alpha   90.00
_cell.angle_beta   90.00
_cell.angle_gamma   90.00
#
_symmetry.space_group_name_H-M   'P 1'
#
loop_
_entity.id
_entity.type
_entity.pdbx_description
1 polymer ?
#
loop_
_entity_poly.entity_id
_entity_poly.type
_entity_poly.pdbx_seq_one_letter_code
_entity_poly.pdbx_strand_id
1 'polypeptide(L)'
;MAEETYWEDESAPVFFLSYAHTRNHVAAPPRDTNQKVFQLFVDLSDHVVELLGLGPGRTAGFMDRMLDGGQVWTDDLAFAAGHCQVFIPLISPQYLNSAWCAREWDAFSRRPVLTRPGADPSTGETPVIPVNWSVVERRRVPEVVSRRQMFTPTRLPPDIAPQYRDEGIYGLLSLGKNGKDAYDAVVWRLAQRVARAYQTHWVRAQVPTDVRQLRDRFEEVGHDLV
;
A
#
# COMPACT_ATOMS: atom_id res chain seq x y z
N MET A 1 -25.70 -23.53 7.06
CA MET A 1 -24.73 -22.48 6.69
C MET A 1 -23.46 -22.82 7.43
N ALA A 2 -22.38 -23.21 6.73
CA ALA A 2 -21.10 -23.45 7.36
C ALA A 2 -20.60 -22.11 7.92
N GLU A 3 -20.29 -22.04 9.23
CA GLU A 3 -19.54 -20.95 9.79
C GLU A 3 -18.21 -20.90 9.02
N GLU A 4 -18.02 -19.87 8.19
CA GLU A 4 -16.73 -19.58 7.58
C GLU A 4 -15.80 -19.27 8.74
N THR A 5 -14.93 -20.22 9.10
CA THR A 5 -13.95 -20.04 10.15
C THR A 5 -12.94 -19.02 9.68
N TYR A 6 -12.90 -17.86 10.33
CA TYR A 6 -11.94 -16.78 10.06
C TYR A 6 -10.58 -17.21 10.62
N TRP A 7 -9.77 -17.85 9.79
CA TRP A 7 -8.39 -18.18 10.16
C TRP A 7 -7.47 -17.06 9.70
N GLU A 8 -6.90 -16.34 10.64
CA GLU A 8 -5.76 -15.46 10.36
C GLU A 8 -4.48 -16.29 10.47
N ASP A 9 -3.69 -16.25 9.42
CA ASP A 9 -2.32 -16.71 9.49
C ASP A 9 -1.53 -15.67 10.30
N GLU A 10 -1.10 -16.02 11.50
CA GLU A 10 -0.36 -15.12 12.39
C GLU A 10 0.97 -14.65 11.80
N SER A 11 1.52 -15.38 10.83
CA SER A 11 2.73 -15.01 10.10
C SER A 11 2.44 -14.00 8.97
N ALA A 12 1.16 -13.82 8.58
CA ALA A 12 0.78 -12.90 7.52
C ALA A 12 0.97 -11.44 7.95
N PRO A 13 1.53 -10.58 7.08
CA PRO A 13 1.67 -9.17 7.37
C PRO A 13 0.30 -8.48 7.41
N VAL A 14 0.12 -7.53 8.33
CA VAL A 14 -1.09 -6.71 8.40
C VAL A 14 -1.23 -5.90 7.12
N PHE A 15 -0.16 -5.27 6.65
CA PHE A 15 -0.18 -4.52 5.41
C PHE A 15 0.95 -4.89 4.45
N PHE A 16 0.71 -4.66 3.17
CA PHE A 16 1.72 -4.72 2.11
C PHE A 16 1.91 -3.32 1.52
N LEU A 17 3.14 -2.79 1.62
CA LEU A 17 3.55 -1.51 1.04
C LEU A 17 4.11 -1.75 -0.36
N SER A 18 3.33 -1.42 -1.38
CA SER A 18 3.68 -1.58 -2.78
C SER A 18 4.23 -0.27 -3.35
N TYR A 19 5.38 -0.32 -4.00
CA TYR A 19 6.05 0.86 -4.57
C TYR A 19 6.87 0.52 -5.81
N ALA A 20 7.11 1.52 -6.65
CA ALA A 20 7.99 1.35 -7.81
C ALA A 20 9.46 1.50 -7.39
N HIS A 21 10.25 0.47 -7.68
CA HIS A 21 11.69 0.52 -7.46
C HIS A 21 12.34 1.55 -8.37
N THR A 22 13.05 2.49 -7.79
CA THR A 22 13.82 3.49 -8.55
C THR A 22 15.15 2.86 -8.97
N ARG A 23 15.37 2.72 -10.28
CA ARG A 23 16.67 2.28 -10.80
C ARG A 23 17.71 3.38 -10.60
N ASN A 24 18.91 3.02 -10.15
CA ASN A 24 20.03 3.94 -10.11
C ASN A 24 20.35 4.44 -11.53
N HIS A 25 20.32 5.74 -11.75
CA HIS A 25 20.85 6.34 -12.97
C HIS A 25 22.38 6.20 -12.98
N VAL A 26 22.93 5.72 -14.07
CA VAL A 26 24.30 5.20 -14.27
C VAL A 26 25.45 6.16 -13.89
N ALA A 27 25.19 7.39 -13.51
CA ALA A 27 26.22 8.42 -13.27
C ALA A 27 26.45 8.78 -11.77
N ALA A 28 25.76 8.13 -10.84
CA ALA A 28 25.90 8.43 -9.40
C ALA A 28 26.44 7.22 -8.64
N PRO A 29 27.21 7.43 -7.54
CA PRO A 29 27.58 6.33 -6.67
C PRO A 29 26.33 5.61 -6.16
N PRO A 30 26.39 4.30 -5.87
CA PRO A 30 25.25 3.53 -5.43
C PRO A 30 24.64 4.20 -4.19
N ARG A 31 23.47 4.78 -4.36
CA ARG A 31 22.64 5.29 -3.27
C ARG A 31 21.44 4.37 -3.17
N ASP A 32 21.03 4.08 -1.94
CA ASP A 32 19.74 3.44 -1.74
C ASP A 32 18.62 4.41 -2.16
N THR A 33 18.19 4.28 -3.40
CA THR A 33 17.14 5.11 -3.97
C THR A 33 15.79 4.89 -3.29
N ASN A 34 15.64 3.82 -2.51
CA ASN A 34 14.44 3.45 -1.80
C ASN A 34 14.50 3.80 -0.30
N GLN A 35 15.55 4.49 0.17
CA GLN A 35 15.73 4.84 1.59
C GLN A 35 14.50 5.55 2.18
N LYS A 36 13.85 6.45 1.42
CA LYS A 36 12.65 7.15 1.89
C LYS A 36 11.43 6.22 2.02
N VAL A 37 11.31 5.24 1.12
CA VAL A 37 10.26 4.21 1.24
C VAL A 37 10.51 3.35 2.47
N PHE A 38 11.77 2.99 2.71
CA PHE A 38 12.14 2.23 3.90
C PHE A 38 11.87 3.00 5.19
N GLN A 39 12.17 4.30 5.23
CA GLN A 39 11.82 5.15 6.37
C GLN A 39 10.31 5.13 6.63
N LEU A 40 9.50 5.38 5.59
CA LEU A 40 8.03 5.30 5.72
C LEU A 40 7.57 3.93 6.23
N PHE A 41 8.17 2.85 5.71
CA PHE A 41 7.81 1.49 6.11
C PHE A 41 8.08 1.24 7.60
N VAL A 42 9.23 1.67 8.11
CA VAL A 42 9.59 1.51 9.53
C VAL A 42 8.64 2.33 10.41
N ASP A 43 8.51 3.63 10.12
CA ASP A 43 7.67 4.54 10.90
C ASP A 43 6.19 4.08 10.93
N LEU A 44 5.67 3.63 9.78
CA LEU A 44 4.32 3.10 9.68
C LEU A 44 4.15 1.78 10.45
N SER A 45 5.15 0.88 10.37
CA SER A 45 5.13 -0.40 11.07
C SER A 45 5.08 -0.21 12.57
N ASP A 46 5.90 0.68 13.12
CA ASP A 46 5.95 0.99 14.55
C ASP A 46 4.59 1.49 15.06
N HIS A 47 3.97 2.40 14.30
CA HIS A 47 2.64 2.90 14.65
C HIS A 47 1.54 1.84 14.53
N VAL A 48 1.61 0.95 13.54
CA VAL A 48 0.63 -0.13 13.36
C VAL A 48 0.76 -1.17 14.48
N VAL A 49 2.00 -1.51 14.88
CA VAL A 49 2.26 -2.38 16.05
C VAL A 49 1.60 -1.82 17.29
N GLU A 50 1.82 -0.53 17.58
CA GLU A 50 1.26 0.16 18.74
C GLU A 50 -0.28 0.17 18.70
N LEU A 51 -0.88 0.55 17.57
CA LEU A 51 -2.33 0.68 17.43
C LEU A 51 -3.09 -0.64 17.50
N LEU A 52 -2.47 -1.73 17.03
CA LEU A 52 -3.10 -3.07 17.01
C LEU A 52 -2.68 -3.94 18.19
N GLY A 53 -1.68 -3.52 18.97
CA GLY A 53 -1.15 -4.32 20.07
C GLY A 53 -0.58 -5.65 19.59
N LEU A 54 0.15 -5.64 18.46
CA LEU A 54 0.68 -6.87 17.87
C LEU A 54 1.69 -7.51 18.81
N GLY A 55 1.45 -8.80 19.14
CA GLY A 55 2.32 -9.57 20.02
C GLY A 55 3.67 -9.94 19.37
N PRO A 56 4.62 -10.47 20.15
CA PRO A 56 5.90 -10.95 19.64
C PRO A 56 5.73 -11.97 18.49
N GLY A 57 6.51 -11.80 17.43
CA GLY A 57 6.47 -12.70 16.25
C GLY A 57 5.45 -12.31 15.19
N ARG A 58 4.56 -11.36 15.45
CA ARG A 58 3.65 -10.83 14.43
C ARG A 58 4.32 -9.75 13.58
N THR A 59 4.14 -9.83 12.26
CA THR A 59 4.70 -8.88 11.30
C THR A 59 3.70 -7.78 10.99
N ALA A 60 4.04 -6.52 11.28
CA ALA A 60 3.16 -5.39 10.96
C ALA A 60 2.99 -5.22 9.46
N GLY A 61 4.08 -5.23 8.70
CA GLY A 61 4.03 -4.97 7.27
C GLY A 61 5.08 -5.74 6.47
N PHE A 62 4.86 -5.78 5.17
CA PHE A 62 5.81 -6.28 4.19
C PHE A 62 6.07 -5.20 3.13
N MET A 63 7.32 -5.08 2.69
CA MET A 63 7.71 -4.35 1.48
C MET A 63 8.76 -5.15 0.72
N ASP A 64 8.69 -5.18 -0.59
CA ASP A 64 9.73 -5.82 -1.39
C ASP A 64 11.01 -4.96 -1.36
N ARG A 65 12.10 -5.54 -0.88
CA ARG A 65 13.42 -4.89 -0.74
C ARG A 65 14.43 -5.33 -1.78
N MET A 66 14.04 -6.13 -2.76
CA MET A 66 14.94 -6.64 -3.78
C MET A 66 15.50 -5.49 -4.61
N LEU A 67 16.72 -5.07 -4.28
CA LEU A 67 17.45 -3.95 -4.91
C LEU A 67 17.96 -4.28 -6.31
N ASP A 68 18.06 -5.55 -6.66
CA ASP A 68 18.60 -6.00 -7.94
C ASP A 68 17.48 -6.38 -8.90
N GLY A 69 17.47 -5.76 -10.06
CA GLY A 69 16.47 -5.85 -11.10
C GLY A 69 16.26 -7.23 -11.76
N GLY A 70 16.50 -8.30 -11.04
CA GLY A 70 16.07 -9.66 -11.35
C GLY A 70 14.64 -9.86 -10.89
N GLN A 71 13.70 -9.58 -11.74
CA GLN A 71 12.26 -9.60 -11.53
C GLN A 71 11.75 -11.04 -11.37
N VAL A 72 12.05 -11.66 -10.25
CA VAL A 72 11.44 -12.92 -9.86
C VAL A 72 10.42 -12.62 -8.77
N TRP A 73 9.19 -13.04 -8.98
CA TRP A 73 8.18 -13.06 -7.93
C TRP A 73 8.62 -14.08 -6.88
N THR A 74 9.20 -13.58 -5.80
CA THR A 74 9.69 -14.46 -4.73
C THR A 74 8.53 -15.09 -3.97
N ASP A 75 8.77 -16.22 -3.32
CA ASP A 75 7.78 -16.88 -2.48
C ASP A 75 7.31 -15.94 -1.36
N ASP A 76 8.21 -15.14 -0.78
CA ASP A 76 7.89 -14.15 0.24
C ASP A 76 6.95 -13.05 -0.28
N LEU A 77 7.21 -12.56 -1.49
CA LEU A 77 6.34 -11.56 -2.14
C LEU A 77 4.97 -12.16 -2.46
N ALA A 78 4.95 -13.40 -3.00
CA ALA A 78 3.71 -14.12 -3.28
C ALA A 78 2.89 -14.34 -2.01
N PHE A 79 3.57 -14.76 -0.93
CA PHE A 79 2.96 -14.92 0.37
C PHE A 79 2.38 -13.60 0.89
N ALA A 80 3.17 -12.54 0.92
CA ALA A 80 2.73 -11.25 1.42
C ALA A 80 1.55 -10.67 0.61
N ALA A 81 1.63 -10.69 -0.72
CA ALA A 81 0.55 -10.23 -1.59
C ALA A 81 -0.71 -11.09 -1.46
N GLY A 82 -0.54 -12.41 -1.22
CA GLY A 82 -1.63 -13.37 -1.07
C GLY A 82 -2.30 -13.38 0.31
N HIS A 83 -1.64 -12.90 1.37
CA HIS A 83 -2.13 -13.02 2.76
C HIS A 83 -2.33 -11.68 3.47
N CYS A 84 -1.64 -10.59 3.09
CA CYS A 84 -1.81 -9.29 3.75
C CYS A 84 -3.28 -8.87 3.81
N GLN A 85 -3.63 -8.12 4.84
CA GLN A 85 -5.01 -7.67 5.04
C GLN A 85 -5.26 -6.25 4.49
N VAL A 86 -4.21 -5.43 4.37
CA VAL A 86 -4.28 -4.07 3.83
C VAL A 86 -3.22 -3.89 2.75
N PHE A 87 -3.61 -3.30 1.63
CA PHE A 87 -2.72 -3.00 0.52
C PHE A 87 -2.52 -1.48 0.40
N ILE A 88 -1.25 -1.04 0.44
CA ILE A 88 -0.87 0.37 0.45
C ILE A 88 0.01 0.66 -0.77
N PRO A 89 -0.58 1.02 -1.92
CA PRO A 89 0.16 1.43 -3.10
C PRO A 89 0.65 2.88 -2.97
N LEU A 90 1.95 3.09 -3.15
CA LEU A 90 2.58 4.41 -3.17
C LEU A 90 2.49 5.04 -4.56
N ILE A 91 1.42 5.77 -4.80
CA ILE A 91 1.09 6.32 -6.12
C ILE A 91 2.09 7.40 -6.53
N SER A 92 2.74 7.16 -7.66
CA SER A 92 3.69 8.07 -8.31
C SER A 92 3.68 7.84 -9.82
N PRO A 93 4.26 8.72 -10.65
CA PRO A 93 4.39 8.46 -12.09
C PRO A 93 5.12 7.16 -12.39
N GLN A 94 6.13 6.79 -11.59
CA GLN A 94 6.85 5.54 -11.74
C GLN A 94 5.98 4.33 -11.39
N TYR A 95 5.19 4.43 -10.31
CA TYR A 95 4.25 3.39 -9.89
C TYR A 95 3.27 3.05 -11.01
N LEU A 96 2.65 4.07 -11.60
CA LEU A 96 1.64 3.90 -12.66
C LEU A 96 2.20 3.33 -13.97
N ASN A 97 3.52 3.43 -14.18
CA ASN A 97 4.22 2.86 -15.33
C ASN A 97 4.89 1.51 -15.04
N SER A 98 4.76 0.98 -13.82
CA SER A 98 5.40 -0.26 -13.39
C SER A 98 4.50 -1.46 -13.65
N ALA A 99 4.94 -2.36 -14.54
CA ALA A 99 4.27 -3.65 -14.75
C ALA A 99 4.21 -4.49 -13.47
N TRP A 100 5.20 -4.32 -12.59
CA TRP A 100 5.27 -5.03 -11.31
C TRP A 100 4.21 -4.55 -10.34
N CYS A 101 4.11 -3.24 -10.14
CA CYS A 101 3.08 -2.64 -9.30
C CYS A 101 1.67 -2.94 -9.81
N ALA A 102 1.49 -3.02 -11.14
CA ALA A 102 0.21 -3.42 -11.73
C ALA A 102 -0.16 -4.87 -11.36
N ARG A 103 0.81 -5.79 -11.38
CA ARG A 103 0.59 -7.19 -10.94
C ARG A 103 0.26 -7.29 -9.46
N GLU A 104 0.97 -6.56 -8.59
CA GLU A 104 0.69 -6.52 -7.16
C GLU A 104 -0.73 -5.98 -6.87
N TRP A 105 -1.10 -4.91 -7.56
CA TRP A 105 -2.44 -4.35 -7.51
C TRP A 105 -3.50 -5.36 -7.96
N ASP A 106 -3.28 -6.04 -9.08
CA ASP A 106 -4.22 -7.01 -9.63
C ASP A 106 -4.35 -8.24 -8.72
N ALA A 107 -3.23 -8.74 -8.18
CA ALA A 107 -3.21 -9.85 -7.23
C ALA A 107 -4.05 -9.55 -6.00
N PHE A 108 -3.87 -8.40 -5.38
CA PHE A 108 -4.67 -8.01 -4.21
C PHE A 108 -6.14 -7.77 -4.58
N SER A 109 -6.41 -7.10 -5.70
CA SER A 109 -7.77 -6.71 -6.09
C SER A 109 -8.68 -7.88 -6.44
N ARG A 110 -8.13 -9.05 -6.78
CA ARG A 110 -8.91 -10.28 -7.06
C ARG A 110 -9.37 -10.99 -5.79
N ARG A 111 -8.82 -10.63 -4.64
CA ARG A 111 -9.11 -11.31 -3.38
C ARG A 111 -10.46 -10.88 -2.82
N PRO A 112 -11.29 -11.85 -2.36
CA PRO A 112 -12.56 -11.53 -1.72
C PRO A 112 -12.35 -10.74 -0.42
N VAL A 113 -13.12 -9.65 -0.27
CA VAL A 113 -13.11 -8.80 0.93
C VAL A 113 -14.43 -9.03 1.68
N LEU A 114 -14.32 -9.40 2.94
CA LEU A 114 -15.45 -9.62 3.83
C LEU A 114 -15.40 -8.63 5.00
N THR A 115 -16.55 -8.34 5.59
CA THR A 115 -16.60 -7.55 6.84
C THR A 115 -16.34 -8.46 8.02
N ARG A 116 -15.49 -8.04 8.96
CA ARG A 116 -15.25 -8.80 10.18
C ARG A 116 -16.49 -8.84 11.06
N PRO A 117 -16.73 -9.94 11.81
CA PRO A 117 -17.84 -10.00 12.75
C PRO A 117 -17.80 -8.85 13.74
N GLY A 118 -18.94 -8.16 13.92
CA GLY A 118 -19.08 -7.02 14.83
C GLY A 118 -18.52 -5.69 14.30
N ALA A 119 -17.89 -5.67 13.13
CA ALA A 119 -17.45 -4.42 12.51
C ALA A 119 -18.60 -3.70 11.80
N ASP A 120 -18.57 -2.37 11.79
CA ASP A 120 -19.53 -1.53 11.07
C ASP A 120 -19.02 -1.26 9.63
N PRO A 121 -19.64 -1.82 8.58
CA PRO A 121 -19.22 -1.59 7.20
C PRO A 121 -19.56 -0.18 6.71
N SER A 122 -20.40 0.57 7.42
CA SER A 122 -20.80 1.94 7.04
C SER A 122 -19.66 2.96 7.17
N THR A 123 -18.54 2.58 7.77
CA THR A 123 -17.38 3.47 7.96
C THR A 123 -16.73 3.93 6.65
N GLY A 124 -17.07 3.31 5.52
CA GLY A 124 -16.47 3.61 4.21
C GLY A 124 -14.99 3.21 4.10
N GLU A 125 -14.49 2.45 5.09
CA GLU A 125 -13.14 1.93 5.07
C GLU A 125 -12.97 0.90 3.96
N THR A 126 -11.80 0.86 3.33
CA THR A 126 -11.45 -0.16 2.34
C THR A 126 -10.07 -0.72 2.64
N PRO A 127 -9.77 -1.99 2.34
CA PRO A 127 -8.46 -2.56 2.56
C PRO A 127 -7.41 -2.12 1.51
N VAL A 128 -7.80 -1.37 0.48
CA VAL A 128 -6.87 -0.72 -0.46
C VAL A 128 -6.78 0.76 -0.11
N ILE A 129 -5.59 1.21 0.26
CA ILE A 129 -5.32 2.60 0.69
C ILE A 129 -4.28 3.24 -0.23
N PRO A 130 -4.67 3.80 -1.39
CA PRO A 130 -3.73 4.47 -2.27
C PRO A 130 -3.19 5.75 -1.62
N VAL A 131 -1.87 5.86 -1.52
CA VAL A 131 -1.17 6.97 -0.86
C VAL A 131 -0.47 7.84 -1.90
N ASN A 132 -0.61 9.16 -1.78
CA ASN A 132 0.14 10.10 -2.61
C ASN A 132 1.63 10.06 -2.21
N TRP A 133 2.42 9.33 -2.99
CA TRP A 133 3.87 9.28 -2.81
C TRP A 133 4.55 10.49 -3.39
N SER A 134 4.25 10.80 -4.65
CA SER A 134 4.67 12.02 -5.31
C SER A 134 3.58 12.49 -6.28
N VAL A 135 3.59 13.77 -6.59
CA VAL A 135 2.52 14.39 -7.37
C VAL A 135 2.35 13.72 -8.74
N VAL A 136 1.13 13.34 -9.04
CA VAL A 136 0.70 12.81 -10.33
C VAL A 136 -0.38 13.72 -10.91
N GLU A 137 -0.23 14.11 -12.15
CA GLU A 137 -1.30 14.82 -12.87
C GLU A 137 -2.57 13.94 -12.92
N ARG A 138 -3.69 14.50 -12.48
CA ARG A 138 -4.97 13.76 -12.37
C ARG A 138 -5.35 13.02 -13.67
N ARG A 139 -5.08 13.62 -14.83
CA ARG A 139 -5.34 13.02 -16.15
C ARG A 139 -4.50 11.80 -16.47
N ARG A 140 -3.39 11.57 -15.73
CA ARG A 140 -2.48 10.42 -15.90
C ARG A 140 -2.80 9.27 -14.96
N VAL A 141 -3.74 9.46 -14.05
CA VAL A 141 -4.14 8.41 -13.12
C VAL A 141 -5.13 7.49 -13.84
N PRO A 142 -4.80 6.20 -14.05
CA PRO A 142 -5.69 5.24 -14.69
C PRO A 142 -7.01 5.09 -13.92
N GLU A 143 -8.08 4.79 -14.63
CA GLU A 143 -9.41 4.73 -14.03
C GLU A 143 -9.51 3.67 -12.93
N VAL A 144 -8.87 2.51 -13.09
CA VAL A 144 -8.82 1.45 -12.07
C VAL A 144 -8.24 1.93 -10.74
N VAL A 145 -7.31 2.90 -10.78
CA VAL A 145 -6.74 3.55 -9.58
C VAL A 145 -7.63 4.68 -9.10
N SER A 146 -8.13 5.53 -10.02
CA SER A 146 -8.95 6.70 -9.69
C SER A 146 -10.33 6.36 -9.11
N ARG A 147 -10.85 5.16 -9.38
CA ARG A 147 -12.05 4.62 -8.72
C ARG A 147 -11.84 4.36 -7.22
N ARG A 148 -10.60 4.26 -6.77
CA ARG A 148 -10.29 4.14 -5.35
C ARG A 148 -10.01 5.52 -4.77
N GLN A 149 -10.60 5.80 -3.62
CA GLN A 149 -10.35 7.07 -2.94
C GLN A 149 -8.89 7.12 -2.47
N MET A 150 -8.15 8.12 -2.96
CA MET A 150 -6.82 8.43 -2.44
C MET A 150 -6.87 8.72 -0.95
N PHE A 151 -5.88 8.24 -0.22
CA PHE A 151 -5.74 8.56 1.19
C PHE A 151 -5.66 10.08 1.37
N THR A 152 -6.68 10.59 2.02
CA THR A 152 -6.77 12.01 2.38
C THR A 152 -6.94 12.07 3.89
N PRO A 153 -5.86 12.37 4.64
CA PRO A 153 -5.93 12.39 6.08
C PRO A 153 -6.87 13.48 6.57
N THR A 154 -7.76 13.10 7.49
CA THR A 154 -8.68 14.02 8.16
C THR A 154 -8.13 14.47 9.51
N ARG A 155 -8.64 15.59 10.04
CA ARG A 155 -8.26 16.12 11.36
C ARG A 155 -6.76 16.44 11.47
N LEU A 156 -6.19 16.92 10.36
CA LEU A 156 -4.86 17.52 10.35
C LEU A 156 -4.97 19.04 10.63
N PRO A 157 -3.90 19.65 11.18
CA PRO A 157 -3.77 21.11 11.17
C PRO A 157 -3.98 21.68 9.75
N PRO A 158 -4.56 22.90 9.63
CA PRO A 158 -4.96 23.48 8.33
C PRO A 158 -3.81 23.64 7.32
N ASP A 159 -2.59 23.79 7.80
CA ASP A 159 -1.37 23.96 7.02
C ASP A 159 -0.76 22.63 6.53
N ILE A 160 -1.00 21.53 7.23
CA ILE A 160 -0.42 20.21 6.90
C ILE A 160 -1.14 19.55 5.72
N ALA A 161 -2.46 19.60 5.68
CA ALA A 161 -3.22 18.94 4.62
C ALA A 161 -2.87 19.45 3.20
N PRO A 162 -2.70 20.76 2.96
CA PRO A 162 -2.18 21.27 1.69
C PRO A 162 -0.77 20.77 1.38
N GLN A 163 0.15 20.78 2.37
CA GLN A 163 1.51 20.32 2.14
C GLN A 163 1.54 18.86 1.67
N TYR A 164 0.79 17.96 2.31
CA TYR A 164 0.72 16.58 1.87
C TYR A 164 0.14 16.43 0.46
N ARG A 165 -0.91 17.19 0.15
CA ARG A 165 -1.53 17.14 -1.18
C ARG A 165 -0.58 17.59 -2.28
N ASP A 166 0.20 18.65 -2.02
CA ASP A 166 1.03 19.33 -3.02
C ASP A 166 2.41 18.67 -3.13
N GLU A 167 2.93 18.04 -2.06
CA GLU A 167 4.26 17.43 -2.01
C GLU A 167 4.23 15.88 -2.08
N GLY A 168 3.19 15.25 -1.59
CA GLY A 168 3.18 13.82 -1.29
C GLY A 168 4.17 13.44 -0.19
N ILE A 169 4.22 12.18 0.20
CA ILE A 169 5.14 11.72 1.25
C ILE A 169 6.60 11.90 0.83
N TYR A 170 6.92 11.63 -0.44
CA TYR A 170 8.28 11.80 -0.95
C TYR A 170 8.77 13.25 -0.84
N GLY A 171 7.92 14.21 -1.18
CA GLY A 171 8.23 15.63 -1.07
C GLY A 171 8.42 16.04 0.38
N LEU A 172 7.52 15.66 1.29
CA LEU A 172 7.65 15.95 2.72
C LEU A 172 8.99 15.45 3.28
N LEU A 173 9.40 14.22 2.95
CA LEU A 173 10.70 13.66 3.33
C LEU A 173 11.87 14.40 2.66
N SER A 174 11.67 14.98 1.48
CA SER A 174 12.70 15.73 0.76
C SER A 174 12.92 17.13 1.32
N LEU A 175 11.90 17.71 1.92
CA LEU A 175 11.97 19.00 2.62
C LEU A 175 12.73 18.92 3.96
N GLY A 176 13.10 17.72 4.40
CA GLY A 176 13.85 17.50 5.62
C GLY A 176 13.14 18.06 6.85
N LYS A 177 13.81 18.94 7.61
CA LYS A 177 13.22 19.51 8.84
C LYS A 177 11.91 20.27 8.58
N ASN A 178 11.79 20.93 7.42
CA ASN A 178 10.60 21.72 7.08
C ASN A 178 9.38 20.86 6.75
N GLY A 179 9.57 19.61 6.35
CA GLY A 179 8.49 18.67 6.07
C GLY A 179 8.18 17.69 7.21
N LYS A 180 9.01 17.69 8.27
CA LYS A 180 8.96 16.64 9.29
C LYS A 180 7.63 16.60 10.03
N ASP A 181 7.12 17.70 10.52
CA ASP A 181 5.87 17.74 11.31
C ASP A 181 4.69 17.27 10.46
N ALA A 182 4.67 17.67 9.19
CA ALA A 182 3.66 17.24 8.25
C ALA A 182 3.77 15.75 7.93
N TYR A 183 4.98 15.26 7.73
CA TYR A 183 5.26 13.84 7.52
C TYR A 183 4.78 13.01 8.72
N ASP A 184 5.21 13.34 9.92
CA ASP A 184 4.88 12.60 11.15
C ASP A 184 3.34 12.55 11.36
N ALA A 185 2.67 13.69 11.17
CA ALA A 185 1.21 13.77 11.30
C ALA A 185 0.48 12.93 10.24
N VAL A 186 0.96 12.94 8.99
CA VAL A 186 0.37 12.16 7.88
C VAL A 186 0.57 10.67 8.12
N VAL A 187 1.77 10.23 8.51
CA VAL A 187 2.07 8.80 8.78
C VAL A 187 1.25 8.28 9.95
N TRP A 188 1.10 9.05 11.02
CA TRP A 188 0.22 8.70 12.13
C TRP A 188 -1.24 8.49 11.67
N ARG A 189 -1.78 9.38 10.82
CA ARG A 189 -3.13 9.21 10.28
C ARG A 189 -3.24 8.01 9.34
N LEU A 190 -2.19 7.73 8.58
CA LEU A 190 -2.13 6.53 7.73
C LEU A 190 -2.16 5.26 8.59
N ALA A 191 -1.39 5.20 9.67
CA ALA A 191 -1.40 4.08 10.60
C ALA A 191 -2.80 3.84 11.21
N GLN A 192 -3.46 4.92 11.63
CA GLN A 192 -4.84 4.83 12.12
C GLN A 192 -5.81 4.30 11.04
N ARG A 193 -5.60 4.69 9.78
CA ARG A 193 -6.41 4.20 8.66
C ARG A 193 -6.17 2.71 8.40
N VAL A 194 -4.90 2.28 8.45
CA VAL A 194 -4.51 0.86 8.33
C VAL A 194 -5.14 0.03 9.45
N ALA A 195 -5.02 0.48 10.70
CA ALA A 195 -5.59 -0.22 11.85
C ALA A 195 -7.11 -0.38 11.73
N ARG A 196 -7.82 0.69 11.34
CA ARG A 196 -9.28 0.60 11.12
C ARG A 196 -9.63 -0.34 9.98
N ALA A 197 -8.95 -0.25 8.84
CA ALA A 197 -9.20 -1.13 7.70
C ALA A 197 -8.99 -2.61 8.08
N TYR A 198 -7.93 -2.90 8.83
CA TYR A 198 -7.64 -4.24 9.37
C TYR A 198 -8.73 -4.72 10.32
N GLN A 199 -9.20 -3.87 11.23
CA GLN A 199 -10.26 -4.22 12.20
C GLN A 199 -11.64 -4.36 11.55
N THR A 200 -11.87 -3.71 10.42
CA THR A 200 -13.17 -3.73 9.71
C THR A 200 -13.26 -4.87 8.70
N HIS A 201 -12.18 -5.17 8.01
CA HIS A 201 -12.18 -6.11 6.90
C HIS A 201 -11.36 -7.36 7.19
N TRP A 202 -11.79 -8.45 6.58
CA TRP A 202 -11.02 -9.66 6.40
C TRP A 202 -10.88 -9.93 4.90
N VAL A 203 -9.63 -9.96 4.42
CA VAL A 203 -9.31 -10.24 3.03
C VAL A 203 -8.88 -11.69 2.92
N ARG A 204 -9.71 -12.52 2.25
CA ARG A 204 -9.44 -13.95 2.13
C ARG A 204 -8.08 -14.19 1.47
N ALA A 205 -7.28 -15.10 2.05
CA ALA A 205 -5.99 -15.46 1.47
C ALA A 205 -6.16 -16.06 0.08
N GLN A 206 -5.35 -15.58 -0.87
CA GLN A 206 -5.31 -16.12 -2.23
C GLN A 206 -3.94 -15.82 -2.84
N VAL A 207 -3.07 -16.83 -2.84
CA VAL A 207 -1.74 -16.72 -3.45
C VAL A 207 -1.87 -16.93 -4.96
N PRO A 208 -1.33 -16.03 -5.78
CA PRO A 208 -1.31 -16.21 -7.23
C PRO A 208 -0.52 -17.47 -7.62
N THR A 209 -1.12 -18.37 -8.34
CA THR A 209 -0.47 -19.62 -8.82
C THR A 209 0.40 -19.39 -10.05
N ASP A 210 0.09 -18.40 -10.87
CA ASP A 210 0.87 -17.99 -12.04
C ASP A 210 0.84 -16.47 -12.20
N VAL A 211 1.97 -15.84 -11.92
CA VAL A 211 2.16 -14.37 -12.00
C VAL A 211 1.93 -13.82 -13.40
N ARG A 212 2.11 -14.66 -14.44
CA ARG A 212 1.90 -14.26 -15.84
C ARG A 212 0.42 -14.02 -16.18
N GLN A 213 -0.49 -14.53 -15.35
CA GLN A 213 -1.93 -14.30 -15.48
C GLN A 213 -2.41 -13.02 -14.79
N LEU A 214 -1.53 -12.36 -14.04
CA LEU A 214 -1.80 -11.06 -13.46
C LEU A 214 -1.62 -9.97 -14.50
N ARG A 215 -2.45 -8.93 -14.43
CA ARG A 215 -2.34 -7.76 -15.31
C ARG A 215 -1.05 -7.02 -15.00
N ASP A 216 -0.29 -6.73 -16.02
CA ASP A 216 0.97 -5.98 -15.94
C ASP A 216 0.83 -4.51 -16.33
N ARG A 217 -0.43 -4.04 -16.46
CA ARG A 217 -0.78 -2.64 -16.75
C ARG A 217 -2.03 -2.25 -15.97
N PHE A 218 -2.12 -0.96 -15.64
CA PHE A 218 -3.29 -0.35 -15.02
C PHE A 218 -4.36 -0.01 -16.09
N GLU A 219 -4.73 -0.96 -16.90
CA GLU A 219 -5.78 -0.82 -17.92
C GLU A 219 -7.10 -1.38 -17.40
N GLU A 220 -8.20 -0.81 -17.87
CA GLU A 220 -9.53 -1.36 -17.62
C GLU A 220 -9.74 -2.66 -18.40
N VAL A 221 -10.56 -3.54 -17.83
CA VAL A 221 -11.23 -4.55 -18.66
C VAL A 221 -12.21 -3.78 -19.53
N GLY A 222 -11.92 -3.70 -20.85
CA GLY A 222 -12.97 -3.35 -21.77
C GLY A 222 -14.16 -4.27 -21.47
N HIS A 223 -15.28 -3.69 -21.10
CA HIS A 223 -16.55 -4.40 -21.21
C HIS A 223 -16.72 -4.62 -22.72
N ASP A 224 -16.31 -5.78 -23.19
CA ASP A 224 -16.85 -6.29 -24.43
C ASP A 224 -18.36 -6.39 -24.23
N LEU A 225 -19.04 -5.35 -24.67
CA LEU A 225 -20.47 -5.34 -24.85
C LEU A 225 -20.77 -6.38 -25.94
N VAL A 226 -21.22 -7.55 -25.56
CA VAL A 226 -21.98 -8.48 -26.39
C VAL A 226 -23.46 -8.20 -26.19
#